data_60c32a3374dd9597c96495f6b4085425
#
_entry.id   60c32a3374dd9597c96495f6b4085425
#
_cell.length_a   1.000
_cell.length_b   1.000
_cell.length_c   1.000
_cell.angle_alpha   90.00
_cell.angle_beta   90.00
_cell.angle_gamma   90.00
#
_symmetry.space_group_name_H-M   'P 1'
#
loop_
_entity.id
_entity.type
_entity.pdbx_description
1 polymer ?
#
loop_
_entity_poly.entity_id
_entity_poly.type
_entity_poly.pdbx_seq_one_letter_code
_entity_poly.pdbx_strand_id
1 'polypeptide(L)' 'MFIVLELKNAASARAREVGTRYPTREKALAGLKKHLKTFNVSGHNPEGDYWWARDSEGLRKCWISSID' A
#
# COMPACT_ATOMS: atom_id res chain seq x y z
N MET A 1 -13.62 8.02 5.02
CA MET A 1 -12.19 7.92 5.36
C MET A 1 -11.53 6.86 4.50
N PHE A 2 -10.24 7.01 4.28
CA PHE A 2 -9.46 6.08 3.47
C PHE A 2 -8.23 5.63 4.24
N ILE A 3 -7.84 4.38 4.02
CA ILE A 3 -6.64 3.81 4.65
C ILE A 3 -5.78 3.18 3.57
N VAL A 4 -4.48 3.09 3.85
CA VAL A 4 -3.53 2.35 3.03
C VAL A 4 -3.31 1.00 3.71
N LEU A 5 -3.50 -0.08 2.96
CA LEU A 5 -3.29 -1.43 3.44
C LEU A 5 -2.05 -2.03 2.79
N GLU A 6 -1.31 -2.82 3.54
CA GLU A 6 -0.13 -3.52 3.07
C GLU A 6 -0.21 -5.00 3.42
N LEU A 7 0.06 -5.84 2.43
CA LEU A 7 0.17 -7.29 2.61
C LEU A 7 1.60 -7.70 2.31
N LYS A 8 2.27 -8.28 3.30
CA LYS A 8 3.65 -8.70 3.19
C LYS A 8 3.73 -10.16 2.75
N ASN A 9 4.48 -10.42 1.67
CA ASN A 9 4.76 -11.77 1.14
C ASN A 9 3.55 -12.63 0.78
N ALA A 10 2.37 -12.08 0.78
CA ALA A 10 1.11 -12.66 0.26
C ALA A 10 0.69 -14.04 0.78
N ALA A 11 1.55 -14.80 1.44
CA ALA A 11 1.29 -16.23 1.65
C ALA A 11 0.30 -16.54 2.77
N SER A 12 0.31 -15.82 3.88
CA SER A 12 -0.62 -16.08 4.98
C SER A 12 -0.77 -14.88 5.90
N ALA A 13 -0.07 -13.80 5.58
CA ALA A 13 -0.10 -12.60 6.39
C ALA A 13 -1.41 -11.85 6.19
N ARG A 14 -1.87 -11.21 7.24
CA ARG A 14 -3.00 -10.31 7.13
C ARG A 14 -2.53 -8.95 6.67
N ALA A 15 -3.35 -8.28 5.85
CA ALA A 15 -3.10 -6.90 5.49
C ALA A 15 -3.16 -6.04 6.75
N ARG A 16 -2.25 -5.07 6.83
CA ARG A 16 -2.19 -4.14 7.95
C ARG A 16 -2.32 -2.71 7.44
N GLU A 17 -2.83 -1.85 8.31
CA GLU A 17 -2.95 -0.44 8.00
C GLU A 17 -1.58 0.23 8.14
N VAL A 18 -1.19 1.01 7.12
CA VAL A 18 0.08 1.73 7.09
C VAL A 18 -0.21 3.22 7.23
N GLY A 19 0.48 3.86 8.18
CA GLY A 19 0.31 5.29 8.39
C GLY A 19 -0.98 5.62 9.11
N THR A 20 -1.56 6.74 8.75
CA THR A 20 -2.78 7.24 9.38
C THR A 20 -3.98 7.07 8.46
N ARG A 21 -5.14 7.47 8.93
CA ARG A 21 -6.34 7.53 8.12
C ARG A 21 -6.40 8.87 7.39
N TYR A 22 -6.91 8.84 6.18
CA TYR A 22 -6.93 10.00 5.30
C TYR A 22 -8.36 10.40 4.97
N PRO A 23 -8.66 11.72 4.93
CA PRO A 23 -10.02 12.19 4.63
C PRO A 23 -10.41 12.03 3.16
N THR A 24 -9.42 11.95 2.26
CA THR A 24 -9.68 11.79 0.83
C THR A 24 -8.80 10.70 0.25
N ARG A 25 -9.25 10.13 -0.88
CA ARG A 25 -8.46 9.14 -1.60
C ARG A 25 -7.14 9.72 -2.11
N GLU A 26 -7.16 10.99 -2.54
CA GLU A 26 -5.96 11.65 -3.02
C GLU A 26 -4.88 11.76 -1.96
N LYS A 27 -5.27 12.07 -0.72
CA LYS A 27 -4.35 12.13 0.40
C LYS A 27 -3.82 10.75 0.77
N ALA A 28 -4.67 9.74 0.71
CA ALA A 28 -4.26 8.35 0.94
C ALA A 28 -3.25 7.92 -0.14
N LEU A 29 -3.50 8.28 -1.39
CA LEU A 29 -2.58 7.97 -2.49
C LEU A 29 -1.23 8.64 -2.28
N ALA A 30 -1.20 9.89 -1.85
CA ALA A 30 0.05 10.59 -1.55
C ALA A 30 0.82 9.88 -0.43
N GLY A 31 0.11 9.45 0.62
CA GLY A 31 0.71 8.69 1.71
C GLY A 31 1.27 7.34 1.25
N LEU A 32 0.52 6.65 0.39
CA LEU A 32 0.96 5.38 -0.18
C LEU A 32 2.23 5.55 -1.01
N LYS A 33 2.26 6.56 -1.88
CA LYS A 33 3.44 6.83 -2.70
C LYS A 33 4.66 7.18 -1.86
N LYS A 34 4.46 7.95 -0.79
CA LYS A 34 5.54 8.27 0.12
C LYS A 34 6.09 7.02 0.80
N HIS A 35 5.21 6.11 1.19
CA HIS A 35 5.61 4.82 1.77
C HIS A 35 6.42 3.99 0.78
N LEU A 36 6.00 3.97 -0.50
CA LEU A 36 6.69 3.20 -1.53
C LEU A 36 8.11 3.68 -1.77
N LYS A 37 8.40 4.95 -1.53
CA LYS A 37 9.76 5.48 -1.69
C LYS A 37 10.77 4.88 -0.72
N THR A 38 10.31 4.23 0.33
CA THR A 38 11.19 3.55 1.28
C THR A 38 11.70 2.20 0.77
N PHE A 39 11.17 1.74 -0.35
CA PHE A 39 11.56 0.46 -0.95
C PHE A 39 12.48 0.67 -2.14
N ASN A 40 13.31 -0.34 -2.42
CA ASN A 40 14.26 -0.28 -3.54
C ASN A 40 13.58 -0.26 -4.90
N VAL A 41 12.52 -1.04 -5.04
CA VAL A 41 11.78 -1.18 -6.29
C VAL A 41 10.29 -1.15 -5.98
N SER A 42 9.54 -0.40 -6.78
CA SER A 42 8.09 -0.37 -6.65
C SER A 42 7.44 -0.10 -7.99
N GLY A 43 6.15 -0.38 -8.10
CA GLY A 43 5.38 -0.15 -9.30
C GLY A 43 3.89 -0.16 -9.03
N HIS A 44 3.12 0.14 -10.06
CA HIS A 44 1.66 0.17 -10.00
C HIS A 44 1.08 -0.82 -10.99
N ASN A 45 0.12 -1.62 -10.54
CA ASN A 45 -0.64 -2.52 -11.38
C ASN A 45 -2.04 -1.92 -11.58
N PRO A 46 -2.31 -1.27 -12.74
CA PRO A 46 -3.60 -0.62 -12.95
C PRO A 46 -4.77 -1.59 -13.07
N GLU A 47 -4.53 -2.81 -13.51
CA GLU A 47 -5.60 -3.81 -13.63
C GLU A 47 -6.15 -4.22 -12.27
N GLY A 48 -5.27 -4.42 -11.30
CA GLY A 48 -5.67 -4.79 -9.95
C GLY A 48 -5.85 -3.62 -9.02
N ASP A 49 -5.55 -2.41 -9.49
CA ASP A 49 -5.59 -1.18 -8.70
C ASP A 49 -4.83 -1.30 -7.37
N TYR A 50 -3.60 -1.81 -7.47
CA TYR A 50 -2.71 -1.92 -6.32
C TYR A 50 -1.29 -1.55 -6.71
N TRP A 51 -0.48 -1.29 -5.70
CA TRP A 51 0.95 -1.01 -5.86
C TRP A 51 1.74 -2.16 -5.24
N TRP A 52 2.87 -2.47 -5.87
CA TRP A 52 3.76 -3.48 -5.35
C TRP A 52 5.11 -2.85 -5.02
N ALA A 53 5.82 -3.44 -4.08
CA ALA A 53 7.14 -3.00 -3.68
C ALA A 53 7.98 -4.21 -3.30
N ARG A 54 9.29 -4.08 -3.43
CA ARG A 54 10.22 -5.15 -3.08
C ARG A 54 11.37 -4.58 -2.27
N ASP A 55 11.75 -5.30 -1.25
CA ASP A 55 12.94 -5.02 -0.46
C ASP A 55 13.68 -6.34 -0.18
N SER A 56 14.70 -6.29 0.70
CA SER A 56 15.47 -7.48 1.06
C SER A 56 14.64 -8.55 1.76
N GLU A 57 13.50 -8.20 2.31
CA GLU A 57 12.61 -9.13 3.02
C GLU A 57 11.56 -9.78 2.10
N GLY A 58 11.40 -9.27 0.88
CA GLY A 58 10.47 -9.85 -0.07
C GLY A 58 9.52 -8.86 -0.72
N LEU A 59 8.41 -9.37 -1.23
CA LEU A 59 7.43 -8.61 -1.97
C LEU A 59 6.33 -8.09 -1.05
N ARG A 60 5.89 -6.87 -1.31
CA ARG A 60 4.75 -6.25 -0.61
C ARG A 60 3.73 -5.77 -1.61
N LYS A 61 2.47 -5.82 -1.21
CA LYS A 61 1.36 -5.36 -2.03
C LYS A 61 0.57 -4.34 -1.21
N CYS A 62 0.35 -3.17 -1.78
CA CYS A 62 -0.32 -2.07 -1.09
C CYS A 62 -1.51 -1.58 -1.90
N TRP A 63 -2.57 -1.19 -1.21
CA TRP A 63 -3.74 -0.62 -1.88
C TRP A 63 -4.47 0.33 -0.93
N ILE A 64 -5.41 1.08 -1.50
CA ILE A 64 -6.22 2.03 -0.75
C ILE A 64 -7.60 1.43 -0.55
N SER A 65 -8.10 1.49 0.67
CA SER A 65 -9.44 1.00 1.01
C SER A 65 -10.25 2.12 1.63
N SER A 66 -11.53 2.14 1.30
CA SER A 66 -12.47 3.07 1.92
C SER A 66 -13.04 2.45 3.19
N ILE A 67 -13.10 3.23 4.25
CA ILE A 67 -13.72 2.82 5.51
C ILE A 67 -14.73 3.87 5.93
N ASP A 68 -15.83 3.44 6.46
CA ASP A 68 -16.89 4.34 6.94
C ASP A 68 -16.80 4.54 8.44
#